data_63ee977267bf8cefb4e1df62405db82f
#
_entry.id   63ee977267bf8cefb4e1df62405db82f
#
_cell.length_a   1.000
_cell.length_b   1.000
_cell.length_c   1.000
_cell.angle_alpha   90.00
_cell.angle_beta   90.00
_cell.angle_gamma   90.00
#
_symmetry.space_group_name_H-M   'P 1'
#
loop_
_entity.id
_entity.type
_entity.pdbx_description
1 polymer ?
#
loop_
_entity_poly.entity_id
_entity_poly.type
_entity_poly.pdbx_seq_one_letter_code
_entity_poly.pdbx_strand_id
1 'polypeptide(L)'
;MTDEQIKELFDTVPAFADSCIESLRPAPFLRSISRCLSASVNTGLIYVTVNPNYPGMTWRELLDKGEKMRKNIRLFTVNPEYYLNLERFRAPFMSFCFHEGKGYVAEDGCHRACIAKFFLYSQPSPFLHGVHLTEVQTDARMTNLFYRLKKLLPTWCAAFPNSQEVTRNDDAKGWSMSFYG
;
A
#
# COMPACT_ATOMS: atom_id res chain seq x y z
N MET A 1 -10.03 25.38 6.47
CA MET A 1 -10.24 24.68 7.77
C MET A 1 -9.48 25.40 8.86
N THR A 2 -10.07 25.55 10.04
CA THR A 2 -9.40 26.10 11.23
C THR A 2 -8.56 25.04 11.91
N ASP A 3 -7.60 25.45 12.75
CA ASP A 3 -6.77 24.51 13.51
C ASP A 3 -7.62 23.63 14.47
N GLU A 4 -8.72 24.16 14.99
CA GLU A 4 -9.69 23.40 15.81
C GLU A 4 -10.40 22.32 15.01
N GLN A 5 -10.87 22.63 13.79
CA GLN A 5 -11.49 21.63 12.90
C GLN A 5 -10.53 20.51 12.50
N ILE A 6 -9.25 20.85 12.35
CA ILE A 6 -8.21 19.87 12.03
C ILE A 6 -7.98 18.97 13.23
N LYS A 7 -7.89 19.57 14.43
CA LYS A 7 -7.71 18.81 15.65
C LYS A 7 -8.90 17.88 15.90
N GLU A 8 -10.12 18.36 15.77
CA GLU A 8 -11.34 17.57 15.91
C GLU A 8 -11.38 16.41 14.90
N LEU A 9 -10.98 16.66 13.64
CA LEU A 9 -10.91 15.62 12.59
C LEU A 9 -9.96 14.49 12.99
N PHE A 10 -8.82 14.82 13.59
CA PHE A 10 -7.81 13.84 13.98
C PHE A 10 -8.03 13.29 15.40
N ASP A 11 -8.79 13.97 16.22
CA ASP A 11 -9.25 13.47 17.54
C ASP A 11 -10.39 12.44 17.40
N THR A 12 -11.13 12.46 16.28
CA THR A 12 -12.04 11.36 15.94
C THR A 12 -11.23 10.08 15.75
N VAL A 13 -11.42 9.11 16.64
CA VAL A 13 -10.64 7.86 16.68
C VAL A 13 -11.31 6.80 15.82
N PRO A 14 -10.98 6.66 14.54
CA PRO A 14 -11.46 5.53 13.76
C PRO A 14 -10.83 4.22 14.25
N ALA A 15 -11.56 3.11 14.13
CA ALA A 15 -11.09 1.80 14.57
C ALA A 15 -9.72 1.38 13.97
N PHE A 16 -9.37 1.89 12.79
CA PHE A 16 -8.08 1.61 12.15
C PHE A 16 -6.91 2.43 12.72
N ALA A 17 -7.17 3.52 13.46
CA ALA A 17 -6.13 4.46 13.88
C ALA A 17 -4.99 3.79 14.66
N ASP A 18 -5.35 2.83 15.50
CA ASP A 18 -4.40 2.08 16.34
C ASP A 18 -3.97 0.74 15.71
N SER A 19 -4.41 0.46 14.47
CA SER A 19 -3.89 -0.69 13.72
C SER A 19 -2.49 -0.41 13.19
N CYS A 20 -1.61 -1.43 13.28
CA CYS A 20 -0.24 -1.33 12.76
C CYS A 20 -0.22 -1.31 11.23
N ILE A 21 0.66 -0.49 10.69
CA ILE A 21 1.03 -0.50 9.28
C ILE A 21 1.80 -1.80 9.01
N GLU A 22 1.29 -2.61 8.09
CA GLU A 22 1.90 -3.88 7.73
C GLU A 22 3.11 -3.67 6.81
N SER A 23 4.06 -4.61 6.86
CA SER A 23 5.14 -4.70 5.87
C SER A 23 4.61 -5.28 4.56
N LEU A 24 5.09 -4.75 3.44
CA LEU A 24 4.82 -5.34 2.14
C LEU A 24 5.43 -6.75 2.08
N ARG A 25 4.61 -7.73 1.74
CA ARG A 25 5.09 -9.08 1.45
C ARG A 25 5.32 -9.23 -0.05
N PRO A 26 6.51 -9.70 -0.46
CA PRO A 26 6.76 -9.97 -1.87
C PRO A 26 5.74 -10.97 -2.42
N ALA A 27 5.30 -10.72 -3.65
CA ALA A 27 4.43 -11.61 -4.40
C ALA A 27 5.28 -12.36 -5.45
N PRO A 28 5.79 -13.57 -5.17
CA PRO A 28 6.82 -14.19 -6.01
C PRO A 28 6.31 -14.64 -7.39
N PHE A 29 5.01 -14.93 -7.51
CA PHE A 29 4.45 -15.48 -8.76
C PHE A 29 3.31 -14.62 -9.27
N LEU A 30 3.63 -13.60 -10.04
CA LEU A 30 2.66 -12.68 -10.63
C LEU A 30 1.96 -13.34 -11.82
N ARG A 31 0.65 -13.50 -11.72
CA ARG A 31 -0.21 -14.00 -12.80
C ARG A 31 -0.60 -12.89 -13.77
N SER A 32 -1.01 -11.75 -13.23
CA SER A 32 -1.39 -10.59 -14.02
C SER A 32 -1.13 -9.29 -13.27
N ILE A 33 -0.90 -8.24 -14.03
CA ILE A 33 -0.80 -6.87 -13.54
C ILE A 33 -1.70 -6.02 -14.41
N SER A 34 -2.68 -5.34 -13.81
CA SER A 34 -3.49 -4.32 -14.46
C SER A 34 -3.17 -2.95 -13.91
N ARG A 35 -3.24 -1.91 -14.74
CA ARG A 35 -2.95 -0.52 -14.35
C ARG A 35 -4.06 0.41 -14.79
N CYS A 36 -4.51 1.26 -13.89
CA CYS A 36 -5.46 2.32 -14.13
C CYS A 36 -4.84 3.67 -13.69
N LEU A 37 -4.84 4.65 -14.58
CA LEU A 37 -4.23 5.96 -14.31
C LEU A 37 -5.19 6.94 -13.64
N SER A 38 -6.47 6.59 -13.52
CA SER A 38 -7.48 7.41 -12.84
C SER A 38 -8.51 6.50 -12.20
N ALA A 39 -8.14 5.92 -11.06
CA ALA A 39 -8.97 5.02 -10.30
C ALA A 39 -9.54 5.70 -9.06
N SER A 40 -10.52 5.03 -8.45
CA SER A 40 -11.04 5.35 -7.13
C SER A 40 -10.65 4.26 -6.15
N VAL A 41 -10.02 4.64 -5.05
CA VAL A 41 -9.51 3.70 -4.05
C VAL A 41 -10.20 3.94 -2.71
N ASN A 42 -10.77 2.88 -2.13
CA ASN A 42 -11.28 2.93 -0.76
C ASN A 42 -10.10 2.98 0.22
N THR A 43 -9.95 4.11 0.91
CA THR A 43 -8.85 4.33 1.85
C THR A 43 -8.90 3.39 3.06
N GLY A 44 -10.07 2.84 3.41
CA GLY A 44 -10.23 1.81 4.44
C GLY A 44 -9.46 0.52 4.16
N LEU A 45 -9.24 0.21 2.87
CA LEU A 45 -8.52 -1.00 2.42
C LEU A 45 -7.00 -0.83 2.34
N ILE A 46 -6.46 0.32 2.72
CA ILE A 46 -5.01 0.58 2.74
C ILE A 46 -4.44 0.14 4.08
N TYR A 47 -3.59 -0.87 4.07
CA TYR A 47 -2.97 -1.47 5.26
C TYR A 47 -1.46 -1.39 5.30
N VAL A 48 -0.83 -1.14 4.14
CA VAL A 48 0.61 -1.32 3.93
C VAL A 48 1.22 -0.08 3.28
N THR A 49 2.47 0.19 3.57
CA THR A 49 3.32 1.14 2.82
C THR A 49 4.61 0.46 2.38
N VAL A 50 5.13 0.88 1.23
CA VAL A 50 6.47 0.45 0.78
C VAL A 50 7.60 1.19 1.50
N ASN A 51 7.30 2.26 2.24
CA ASN A 51 8.31 2.98 2.99
C ASN A 51 8.81 2.12 4.16
N PRO A 52 10.10 1.77 4.19
CA PRO A 52 10.65 0.84 5.19
C PRO A 52 10.65 1.39 6.62
N ASN A 53 10.45 2.70 6.81
CA ASN A 53 10.51 3.34 8.13
C ASN A 53 9.20 3.24 8.92
N TYR A 54 8.09 2.82 8.30
CA TYR A 54 6.76 2.88 8.93
C TYR A 54 6.13 1.54 9.31
N PRO A 55 6.57 0.36 8.83
CA PRO A 55 6.03 -0.91 9.32
C PRO A 55 6.15 -1.05 10.83
N GLY A 56 5.06 -1.47 11.46
CA GLY A 56 4.97 -1.58 12.92
C GLY A 56 4.50 -0.32 13.65
N MET A 57 4.55 0.85 13.01
CA MET A 57 3.87 2.05 13.52
C MET A 57 2.36 1.91 13.31
N THR A 58 1.58 2.54 14.20
CA THR A 58 0.14 2.72 13.96
C THR A 58 -0.11 3.86 12.97
N TRP A 59 -1.29 3.90 12.36
CA TRP A 59 -1.67 5.02 11.50
C TRP A 59 -1.70 6.35 12.26
N ARG A 60 -2.07 6.31 13.54
CA ARG A 60 -2.02 7.47 14.44
C ARG A 60 -0.59 7.96 14.65
N GLU A 61 0.34 7.05 14.92
CA GLU A 61 1.75 7.41 15.07
C GLU A 61 2.35 7.98 13.80
N LEU A 62 1.98 7.45 12.62
CA LEU A 62 2.39 8.02 11.35
C LEU A 62 1.84 9.44 11.17
N LEU A 63 0.58 9.70 11.56
CA LEU A 63 -0.04 11.01 11.48
C LEU A 63 0.66 12.02 12.40
N ASP A 64 1.06 11.60 13.61
CA ASP A 64 1.70 12.46 14.61
C ASP A 64 3.20 12.66 14.33
N LYS A 65 3.94 11.58 14.04
CA LYS A 65 5.41 11.53 14.04
C LYS A 65 6.04 11.38 12.65
N GLY A 66 5.23 11.20 11.59
CA GLY A 66 5.76 11.01 10.24
C GLY A 66 6.65 12.17 9.79
N GLU A 67 7.83 11.86 9.24
CA GLU A 67 8.89 12.84 8.92
C GLU A 67 8.39 14.06 8.14
N LYS A 68 7.55 13.86 7.14
CA LYS A 68 6.98 14.94 6.30
C LYS A 68 5.52 15.27 6.66
N MET A 69 5.00 14.74 7.77
CA MET A 69 3.58 14.87 8.08
C MET A 69 3.17 16.30 8.33
N ARG A 70 3.93 17.08 9.11
CA ARG A 70 3.62 18.49 9.38
C ARG A 70 3.49 19.33 8.09
N LYS A 71 4.36 19.08 7.10
CA LYS A 71 4.27 19.75 5.80
C LYS A 71 2.99 19.34 5.06
N ASN A 72 2.67 18.06 5.05
CA ASN A 72 1.48 17.55 4.36
C ASN A 72 0.18 18.00 5.03
N ILE A 73 0.13 18.09 6.36
CA ILE A 73 -1.00 18.66 7.09
C ILE A 73 -1.21 20.13 6.71
N ARG A 74 -0.16 20.94 6.64
CA ARG A 74 -0.28 22.34 6.19
C ARG A 74 -0.83 22.45 4.77
N LEU A 75 -0.39 21.58 3.85
CA LEU A 75 -0.93 21.54 2.49
C LEU A 75 -2.41 21.13 2.48
N PHE A 76 -2.76 20.17 3.32
CA PHE A 76 -4.16 19.76 3.49
C PHE A 76 -5.03 20.90 4.02
N THR A 77 -4.58 21.69 5.01
CA THR A 77 -5.34 22.81 5.55
C THR A 77 -5.62 23.89 4.50
N VAL A 78 -4.68 24.10 3.59
CA VAL A 78 -4.83 25.09 2.50
C VAL A 78 -5.74 24.57 1.40
N ASN A 79 -5.71 23.27 1.10
CA ASN A 79 -6.48 22.69 0.00
C ASN A 79 -7.02 21.29 0.36
N PRO A 80 -8.06 21.21 1.23
CA PRO A 80 -8.72 19.94 1.55
C PRO A 80 -9.46 19.33 0.35
N GLU A 81 -9.90 20.15 -0.60
CA GLU A 81 -10.57 19.73 -1.83
C GLU A 81 -9.71 18.80 -2.69
N TYR A 82 -8.39 18.85 -2.52
CA TYR A 82 -7.47 17.89 -3.16
C TYR A 82 -7.88 16.44 -2.90
N TYR A 83 -8.45 16.14 -1.73
CA TYR A 83 -8.87 14.80 -1.32
C TYR A 83 -10.31 14.45 -1.68
N LEU A 84 -11.12 15.45 -2.03
CA LEU A 84 -12.53 15.30 -2.38
C LEU A 84 -12.78 15.35 -3.90
N ASN A 85 -11.79 15.80 -4.67
CA ASN A 85 -11.93 15.98 -6.10
C ASN A 85 -12.17 14.64 -6.80
N LEU A 86 -13.18 14.59 -7.66
CA LEU A 86 -13.55 13.43 -8.47
C LEU A 86 -12.74 13.33 -9.77
N GLU A 87 -12.11 14.42 -10.16
CA GLU A 87 -11.30 14.47 -11.36
C GLU A 87 -9.90 13.89 -11.13
N ARG A 88 -9.20 13.64 -12.24
CA ARG A 88 -7.80 13.18 -12.19
C ARG A 88 -6.94 14.23 -11.50
N PHE A 89 -6.28 13.86 -10.44
CA PHE A 89 -5.35 14.74 -9.76
C PHE A 89 -4.20 15.16 -10.68
N ARG A 90 -3.86 16.45 -10.58
CA ARG A 90 -2.60 16.95 -11.13
C ARG A 90 -1.45 16.45 -10.26
N ALA A 91 -0.24 16.39 -10.81
CA ALA A 91 0.93 16.03 -10.03
C ALA A 91 1.06 16.88 -8.73
N PRO A 92 1.53 16.29 -7.63
CA PRO A 92 2.04 14.94 -7.51
C PRO A 92 0.92 13.90 -7.36
N PHE A 93 1.00 12.82 -8.13
CA PHE A 93 0.05 11.73 -8.04
C PHE A 93 0.24 10.92 -6.76
N MET A 94 -0.82 10.19 -6.37
CA MET A 94 -0.71 9.09 -5.42
C MET A 94 -0.84 7.77 -6.17
N SER A 95 0.02 6.83 -5.83
CA SER A 95 0.04 5.51 -6.47
C SER A 95 -0.26 4.44 -5.45
N PHE A 96 -1.24 3.61 -5.77
CA PHE A 96 -1.64 2.49 -4.94
C PHE A 96 -1.48 1.19 -5.70
N CYS A 97 -1.22 0.13 -4.96
CA CYS A 97 -1.24 -1.22 -5.48
C CYS A 97 -2.14 -2.09 -4.63
N PHE A 98 -2.92 -2.94 -5.26
CA PHE A 98 -3.76 -3.92 -4.60
C PHE A 98 -3.26 -5.32 -4.91
N HIS A 99 -3.11 -6.11 -3.86
CA HIS A 99 -2.71 -7.49 -3.91
C HIS A 99 -3.53 -8.29 -2.90
N GLU A 100 -4.27 -9.30 -3.36
CA GLU A 100 -5.10 -10.17 -2.52
C GLU A 100 -6.08 -9.39 -1.62
N GLY A 101 -6.71 -8.35 -2.15
CA GLY A 101 -7.68 -7.52 -1.43
C GLY A 101 -7.08 -6.50 -0.45
N LYS A 102 -5.76 -6.48 -0.27
CA LYS A 102 -5.06 -5.49 0.54
C LYS A 102 -4.44 -4.42 -0.35
N GLY A 103 -4.70 -3.16 0.01
CA GLY A 103 -4.10 -2.01 -0.63
C GLY A 103 -2.83 -1.56 0.07
N TYR A 104 -1.84 -1.12 -0.69
CA TYR A 104 -0.65 -0.45 -0.18
C TYR A 104 -0.30 0.77 -1.01
N VAL A 105 0.32 1.73 -0.37
CA VAL A 105 0.86 2.91 -1.03
C VAL A 105 2.16 2.49 -1.73
N ALA A 106 2.21 2.64 -3.07
CA ALA A 106 3.32 2.15 -3.86
C ALA A 106 4.58 3.04 -3.73
N GLU A 107 4.74 4.06 -4.56
CA GLU A 107 6.01 4.80 -4.64
C GLU A 107 6.00 6.07 -3.79
N ASP A 108 5.00 6.91 -3.96
CA ASP A 108 4.87 8.20 -3.26
C ASP A 108 3.46 8.37 -2.71
N GLY A 109 3.33 9.20 -1.68
CA GLY A 109 2.04 9.57 -1.13
C GLY A 109 1.70 8.94 0.22
N CYS A 110 2.63 8.27 0.90
CA CYS A 110 2.37 7.62 2.19
C CYS A 110 1.73 8.57 3.22
N HIS A 111 2.28 9.77 3.40
CA HIS A 111 1.73 10.77 4.32
C HIS A 111 0.39 11.31 3.85
N ARG A 112 0.23 11.52 2.53
CA ARG A 112 -1.05 11.97 1.94
C ARG A 112 -2.11 10.88 2.05
N ALA A 113 -1.75 9.61 1.86
CA ALA A 113 -2.65 8.47 2.03
C ALA A 113 -3.08 8.33 3.50
N CYS A 114 -2.19 8.57 4.46
CA CYS A 114 -2.53 8.62 5.88
C CYS A 114 -3.55 9.73 6.16
N ILE A 115 -3.30 10.96 5.71
CA ILE A 115 -4.25 12.08 5.85
C ILE A 115 -5.60 11.74 5.19
N ALA A 116 -5.57 11.21 3.95
CA ALA A 116 -6.78 10.79 3.24
C ALA A 116 -7.59 9.77 4.04
N LYS A 117 -6.91 8.80 4.66
CA LYS A 117 -7.55 7.75 5.45
C LYS A 117 -8.33 8.32 6.65
N PHE A 118 -7.76 9.26 7.38
CA PHE A 118 -8.44 9.95 8.50
C PHE A 118 -9.52 10.89 7.99
N PHE A 119 -9.20 11.74 7.04
CA PHE A 119 -10.14 12.75 6.52
C PHE A 119 -11.36 12.12 5.87
N LEU A 120 -11.19 11.15 5.00
CA LEU A 120 -12.30 10.51 4.29
C LEU A 120 -13.12 9.58 5.19
N TYR A 121 -12.58 9.15 6.32
CA TYR A 121 -13.36 8.40 7.31
C TYR A 121 -14.55 9.19 7.86
N SER A 122 -14.41 10.50 8.02
CA SER A 122 -15.48 11.40 8.47
C SER A 122 -16.39 11.89 7.33
N GLN A 123 -16.08 11.54 6.07
CA GLN A 123 -16.86 11.93 4.91
C GLN A 123 -17.92 10.87 4.55
N PRO A 124 -18.97 11.23 3.80
CA PRO A 124 -19.98 10.28 3.32
C PRO A 124 -19.39 9.17 2.43
N SER A 125 -18.25 9.40 1.81
CA SER A 125 -17.57 8.45 0.93
C SER A 125 -16.12 8.27 1.33
N PRO A 126 -15.66 7.02 1.57
CA PRO A 126 -14.28 6.73 1.93
C PRO A 126 -13.34 6.62 0.72
N PHE A 127 -13.78 7.06 -0.45
CA PHE A 127 -13.04 6.89 -1.69
C PHE A 127 -12.17 8.10 -2.02
N LEU A 128 -10.91 7.83 -2.32
CA LEU A 128 -9.98 8.77 -2.93
C LEU A 128 -9.97 8.55 -4.44
N HIS A 129 -10.28 9.59 -5.20
CA HIS A 129 -10.44 9.53 -6.65
C HIS A 129 -9.20 10.04 -7.39
N GLY A 130 -9.11 9.73 -8.68
CA GLY A 130 -8.07 10.24 -9.57
C GLY A 130 -6.65 9.76 -9.25
N VAL A 131 -6.51 8.60 -8.63
CA VAL A 131 -5.23 8.01 -8.25
C VAL A 131 -4.75 6.98 -9.25
N HIS A 132 -3.46 6.71 -9.27
CA HIS A 132 -2.90 5.59 -10.01
C HIS A 132 -3.14 4.31 -9.22
N LEU A 133 -3.69 3.31 -9.87
CA LEU A 133 -3.95 2.00 -9.29
C LEU A 133 -3.25 0.93 -10.11
N THR A 134 -2.52 0.07 -9.43
CA THR A 134 -1.99 -1.18 -9.96
C THR A 134 -2.65 -2.33 -9.20
N GLU A 135 -3.32 -3.24 -9.90
CA GLU A 135 -3.84 -4.46 -9.33
C GLU A 135 -2.96 -5.62 -9.72
N VAL A 136 -2.57 -6.41 -8.74
CA VAL A 136 -1.67 -7.55 -8.88
C VAL A 136 -2.40 -8.81 -8.48
N GLN A 137 -2.40 -9.79 -9.37
CA GLN A 137 -2.87 -11.15 -9.08
C GLN A 137 -1.69 -12.11 -9.05
N THR A 138 -1.67 -12.99 -8.07
CA THR A 138 -0.66 -14.04 -7.95
C THR A 138 -1.20 -15.40 -8.36
N ASP A 139 -0.30 -16.29 -8.78
CA ASP A 139 -0.62 -17.70 -8.92
C ASP A 139 -0.58 -18.36 -7.53
N ALA A 140 -1.76 -18.56 -6.93
CA ALA A 140 -1.90 -19.13 -5.60
C ALA A 140 -1.29 -20.54 -5.48
N ARG A 141 -1.37 -21.35 -6.55
CA ARG A 141 -0.82 -22.70 -6.57
C ARG A 141 0.70 -22.69 -6.50
N MET A 142 1.33 -21.85 -7.35
CA MET A 142 2.78 -21.71 -7.38
C MET A 142 3.30 -21.06 -6.11
N THR A 143 2.62 -20.05 -5.61
CA THR A 143 2.93 -19.38 -4.34
C THR A 143 2.92 -20.37 -3.17
N ASN A 144 1.87 -21.19 -3.06
CA ASN A 144 1.77 -22.21 -2.01
C ASN A 144 2.87 -23.29 -2.14
N LEU A 145 3.16 -23.75 -3.36
CA LEU A 145 4.24 -24.70 -3.62
C LEU A 145 5.59 -24.13 -3.18
N PHE A 146 5.88 -22.89 -3.55
CA PHE A 146 7.12 -22.20 -3.18
C PHE A 146 7.29 -22.12 -1.65
N TYR A 147 6.28 -21.67 -0.92
CA TYR A 147 6.38 -21.58 0.54
C TYR A 147 6.48 -22.95 1.21
N ARG A 148 5.85 -23.99 0.66
CA ARG A 148 6.02 -25.37 1.15
C ARG A 148 7.44 -25.86 0.93
N LEU A 149 8.02 -25.66 -0.25
CA LEU A 149 9.41 -26.02 -0.54
C LEU A 149 10.38 -25.23 0.35
N LYS A 150 10.16 -23.94 0.51
CA LYS A 150 10.97 -23.08 1.39
C LYS A 150 10.93 -23.58 2.85
N LYS A 151 9.79 -24.09 3.31
CA LYS A 151 9.67 -24.68 4.65
C LYS A 151 10.40 -26.04 4.78
N LEU A 152 10.46 -26.82 3.70
CA LEU A 152 11.14 -28.11 3.68
C LEU A 152 12.68 -27.98 3.57
N LEU A 153 13.16 -26.85 3.05
CA LEU A 153 14.58 -26.57 2.81
C LEU A 153 15.07 -25.34 3.59
N PRO A 154 14.79 -25.22 4.91
CA PRO A 154 15.09 -23.99 5.65
C PRO A 154 16.60 -23.74 5.76
N THR A 155 17.41 -24.79 5.95
CA THR A 155 18.87 -24.69 6.07
C THR A 155 19.52 -24.24 4.77
N TRP A 156 19.04 -24.75 3.65
CA TRP A 156 19.52 -24.37 2.33
C TRP A 156 19.15 -22.90 2.00
N CYS A 157 17.91 -22.49 2.25
CA CYS A 157 17.48 -21.11 2.05
C CYS A 157 18.22 -20.11 2.97
N ALA A 158 18.64 -20.52 4.16
CA ALA A 158 19.45 -19.70 5.07
C ALA A 158 20.89 -19.55 4.58
N ALA A 159 21.48 -20.62 4.01
CA ALA A 159 22.83 -20.61 3.49
C ALA A 159 22.96 -19.84 2.14
N PHE A 160 21.92 -19.88 1.33
CA PHE A 160 21.88 -19.29 -0.02
C PHE A 160 20.65 -18.41 -0.23
N PRO A 161 20.52 -17.29 0.49
CA PRO A 161 19.30 -16.46 0.46
C PRO A 161 18.99 -15.87 -0.91
N ASN A 162 20.00 -15.68 -1.75
CA ASN A 162 19.88 -15.11 -3.10
C ASN A 162 19.88 -16.18 -4.23
N SER A 163 19.88 -17.45 -3.88
CA SER A 163 19.93 -18.55 -4.85
C SER A 163 18.56 -18.99 -5.36
N GLN A 164 17.54 -18.19 -5.12
CA GLN A 164 16.17 -18.45 -5.55
C GLN A 164 15.81 -17.47 -6.66
N GLU A 165 15.49 -18.01 -7.81
CA GLU A 165 14.97 -17.24 -8.94
C GLU A 165 13.58 -17.74 -9.30
N VAL A 166 12.67 -16.81 -9.51
CA VAL A 166 11.31 -17.07 -9.98
C VAL A 166 11.16 -16.37 -11.31
N THR A 167 11.03 -17.15 -12.37
CA THR A 167 10.90 -16.65 -13.71
C THR A 167 9.55 -17.03 -14.31
N ARG A 168 8.91 -16.10 -14.98
CA ARG A 168 7.78 -16.39 -15.82
C ARG A 168 8.28 -16.81 -17.19
N ASN A 169 7.88 -17.99 -17.63
CA ASN A 169 8.12 -18.43 -18.99
C ASN A 169 6.89 -18.15 -19.84
N ASP A 170 6.91 -17.04 -20.58
CA ASP A 170 5.77 -16.60 -21.39
C ASP A 170 5.50 -17.55 -22.57
N ASP A 171 6.54 -18.19 -23.10
CA ASP A 171 6.45 -19.12 -24.22
C ASP A 171 5.82 -20.44 -23.80
N ALA A 172 6.07 -20.90 -22.60
CA ALA A 172 5.53 -22.14 -22.04
C ALA A 172 4.23 -21.96 -21.26
N LYS A 173 3.67 -20.75 -21.19
CA LYS A 173 2.46 -20.40 -20.40
C LYS A 173 2.53 -20.87 -18.95
N GLY A 174 3.73 -20.85 -18.36
CA GLY A 174 3.95 -21.34 -17.02
C GLY A 174 5.00 -20.55 -16.23
N TRP A 175 5.27 -21.06 -15.05
CA TRP A 175 6.28 -20.55 -14.15
C TRP A 175 7.41 -21.56 -14.00
N SER A 176 8.63 -21.09 -13.96
CA SER A 176 9.79 -21.87 -13.56
C SER A 176 10.35 -21.34 -12.25
N MET A 177 10.92 -22.24 -11.46
CA MET A 177 11.55 -21.94 -10.20
C MET A 177 12.90 -22.65 -10.20
N SER A 178 13.98 -21.89 -10.07
CA SER A 178 15.33 -22.41 -10.04
C SER A 178 15.94 -22.21 -8.66
N PHE A 179 16.63 -23.24 -8.20
CA PHE A 179 17.39 -23.22 -6.95
C PHE A 179 18.85 -23.50 -7.32
N TYR A 180 19.71 -22.55 -7.01
CA TYR A 180 21.14 -22.67 -7.24
C TYR A 180 21.83 -22.99 -5.91
N GLY A 181 22.64 -24.02 -5.88
CA GLY A 181 23.43 -24.44 -4.75
C GLY A 181 24.89 -24.05 -4.89
#